data_e1f8a44bc6e5d829e8656ff684dcd84f
#
_entry.id   e1f8a44bc6e5d829e8656ff684dcd84f
#
_cell.length_a   1.000
_cell.length_b   1.000
_cell.length_c   1.000
_cell.angle_alpha   90.00
_cell.angle_beta   90.00
_cell.angle_gamma   90.00
#
_symmetry.space_group_name_H-M   'P 1'
#
loop_
_entity.id
_entity.type
_entity.pdbx_description
1 polymer ?
#
loop_
_entity_poly.entity_id
_entity_poly.type
_entity_poly.pdbx_seq_one_letter_code
_entity_poly.pdbx_strand_id
1 'polypeptide(L)'
;MILRGFVNIMKNEVYSLLNKLNIEYSKIEHPPLFTCDDFKEYHIKFDGMICKNLFITNSNKSKYYFVILPLNKKMNLKYLQKYLSETRLSFVNDNILEEKLSVKSGSVSIFNIINVKDDITYILDKDIFKYQKVGFHPNVNTETIMFNSDKTIKILEYYRAEYYIISM
;
A
#
# COMPACT_ATOMS: atom_id res chain seq x y z
N MET A 1 3.98 13.68 22.47
CA MET A 1 3.55 12.41 23.13
C MET A 1 2.35 11.76 22.45
N ILE A 2 1.34 12.52 22.04
CA ILE A 2 0.09 11.99 21.38
C ILE A 2 0.38 11.30 20.03
N LEU A 3 1.22 11.86 19.16
CA LEU A 3 1.57 11.29 17.85
C LEU A 3 2.25 9.91 17.93
N ARG A 4 3.16 9.70 18.89
CA ARG A 4 3.81 8.40 19.08
C ARG A 4 2.84 7.30 19.53
N GLY A 5 1.86 7.65 20.37
CA GLY A 5 0.82 6.72 20.78
C GLY A 5 -0.07 6.27 19.62
N PHE A 6 -0.48 7.20 18.77
CA PHE A 6 -1.32 6.92 17.59
C PHE A 6 -0.60 6.03 16.56
N VAL A 7 0.65 6.34 16.25
CA VAL A 7 1.51 5.54 15.37
C VAL A 7 1.66 4.10 15.85
N ASN A 8 1.88 3.90 17.16
CA ASN A 8 1.97 2.57 17.75
C ASN A 8 0.64 1.80 17.69
N ILE A 9 -0.50 2.47 17.85
CA ILE A 9 -1.82 1.85 17.74
C ILE A 9 -2.01 1.32 16.31
N MET A 10 -1.79 2.14 15.29
CA MET A 10 -1.94 1.74 13.88
C MET A 10 -1.04 0.56 13.50
N LYS A 11 0.20 0.55 13.99
CA LYS A 11 1.14 -0.56 13.78
C LYS A 11 0.65 -1.85 14.44
N ASN A 12 0.16 -1.79 15.68
CA ASN A 12 -0.35 -2.94 16.41
C ASN A 12 -1.60 -3.54 15.74
N GLU A 13 -2.46 -2.72 15.13
CA GLU A 13 -3.61 -3.18 14.36
C GLU A 13 -3.18 -4.02 13.15
N VAL A 14 -2.08 -3.64 12.47
CA VAL A 14 -1.52 -4.42 11.36
C VAL A 14 -1.07 -5.80 11.84
N TYR A 15 -0.33 -5.88 12.93
CA TYR A 15 0.11 -7.17 13.48
C TYR A 15 -1.07 -8.03 13.94
N SER A 16 -2.07 -7.42 14.56
CA SER A 16 -3.30 -8.12 14.96
C SER A 16 -4.04 -8.69 13.75
N LEU A 17 -4.11 -7.94 12.65
CA LEU A 17 -4.69 -8.41 11.39
C LEU A 17 -3.91 -9.60 10.80
N LEU A 18 -2.58 -9.50 10.72
CA LEU A 18 -1.75 -10.58 10.19
C LEU A 18 -1.92 -11.87 11.00
N ASN A 19 -1.90 -11.77 12.34
CA ASN A 19 -2.14 -12.90 13.24
C ASN A 19 -3.53 -13.49 13.04
N LYS A 20 -4.58 -12.66 12.98
CA LYS A 20 -5.96 -13.09 12.75
C LYS A 20 -6.12 -13.84 11.43
N LEU A 21 -5.41 -13.40 10.40
CA LEU A 21 -5.42 -14.05 9.09
C LEU A 21 -4.46 -15.23 8.99
N ASN A 22 -3.74 -15.59 10.04
CA ASN A 22 -2.68 -16.59 10.00
C ASN A 22 -1.70 -16.35 8.83
N ILE A 23 -1.25 -15.11 8.69
CA ILE A 23 -0.23 -14.71 7.71
C ILE A 23 1.12 -14.71 8.41
N GLU A 24 2.00 -15.62 8.03
CA GLU A 24 3.39 -15.64 8.46
C GLU A 24 4.14 -14.48 7.80
N TYR A 25 4.93 -13.77 8.57
CA TYR A 25 5.70 -12.63 8.10
C TYR A 25 7.05 -12.52 8.79
N SER A 26 7.98 -11.84 8.13
CA SER A 26 9.19 -11.29 8.74
C SER A 26 9.11 -9.77 8.77
N LYS A 27 9.82 -9.14 9.70
CA LYS A 27 9.90 -7.68 9.79
C LYS A 27 11.35 -7.22 9.73
N ILE A 28 11.54 -6.03 9.18
CA ILE A 28 12.83 -5.35 9.07
C ILE A 28 12.63 -3.92 9.55
N GLU A 29 13.32 -3.55 10.61
CA GLU A 29 13.37 -2.18 11.11
C GLU A 29 14.45 -1.40 10.37
N HIS A 30 14.17 -0.14 10.04
CA HIS A 30 15.06 0.72 9.25
C HIS A 30 14.83 2.19 9.57
N PRO A 31 15.74 3.11 9.20
CA PRO A 31 15.48 4.54 9.24
C PRO A 31 14.22 4.92 8.45
N PRO A 32 13.59 6.08 8.71
CA PRO A 32 12.43 6.51 7.96
C PRO A 32 12.72 6.55 6.46
N LEU A 33 11.88 5.88 5.65
CA LEU A 33 11.96 5.83 4.19
C LEU A 33 10.82 6.65 3.61
N PHE A 34 11.14 7.64 2.77
CA PHE A 34 10.16 8.52 2.12
C PHE A 34 10.11 8.30 0.61
N THR A 35 11.22 7.84 0.03
CA THR A 35 11.38 7.67 -1.41
C THR A 35 11.91 6.27 -1.76
N CYS A 36 11.79 5.91 -3.05
CA CYS A 36 12.36 4.66 -3.55
C CYS A 36 13.91 4.64 -3.47
N ASP A 37 14.55 5.80 -3.47
CA ASP A 37 16.01 5.89 -3.44
C ASP A 37 16.57 5.70 -2.03
N ASP A 38 15.80 5.99 -0.98
CA ASP A 38 16.20 5.77 0.41
C ASP A 38 16.51 4.28 0.67
N PHE A 39 15.78 3.36 0.02
CA PHE A 39 16.07 1.92 0.13
C PHE A 39 17.48 1.56 -0.36
N LYS A 40 17.98 2.26 -1.37
CA LYS A 40 19.32 2.05 -1.90
C LYS A 40 20.37 2.72 -1.01
N GLU A 41 20.10 3.93 -0.55
CA GLU A 41 20.98 4.72 0.29
C GLU A 41 21.30 3.99 1.61
N TYR A 42 20.30 3.43 2.25
CA TYR A 42 20.48 2.70 3.50
C TYR A 42 20.92 1.25 3.31
N HIS A 43 21.18 0.80 2.07
CA HIS A 43 21.63 -0.57 1.75
C HIS A 43 20.77 -1.68 2.37
N ILE A 44 19.46 -1.45 2.51
CA ILE A 44 18.55 -2.40 3.12
C ILE A 44 18.29 -3.55 2.15
N LYS A 45 18.55 -4.78 2.60
CA LYS A 45 18.30 -6.00 1.83
C LYS A 45 16.99 -6.63 2.24
N PHE A 46 16.17 -6.95 1.25
CA PHE A 46 14.91 -7.65 1.43
C PHE A 46 14.93 -9.00 0.71
N ASP A 47 14.30 -10.00 1.33
CA ASP A 47 14.05 -11.29 0.70
C ASP A 47 12.71 -11.24 -0.06
N GLY A 48 12.70 -10.54 -1.19
CA GLY A 48 11.52 -10.36 -2.02
C GLY A 48 11.43 -8.97 -2.66
N MET A 49 10.23 -8.58 -3.06
CA MET A 49 9.94 -7.30 -3.73
C MET A 49 9.20 -6.35 -2.80
N ILE A 50 9.76 -5.16 -2.59
CA ILE A 50 9.03 -4.08 -1.94
C ILE A 50 7.99 -3.53 -2.89
N CYS A 51 6.77 -3.37 -2.41
CA CYS A 51 5.67 -2.76 -3.15
C CYS A 51 5.53 -1.29 -2.78
N LYS A 52 5.32 -0.46 -3.80
CA LYS A 52 4.86 0.91 -3.60
C LYS A 52 3.35 0.97 -3.73
N ASN A 53 2.79 1.86 -2.94
CA ASN A 53 1.37 2.06 -2.80
C ASN A 53 1.06 3.50 -3.18
N LEU A 54 0.18 3.67 -4.16
CA LEU A 54 -0.16 4.97 -4.71
C LEU A 54 -1.67 5.17 -4.58
N PHE A 55 -2.07 6.34 -4.13
CA PHE A 55 -3.47 6.68 -3.98
C PHE A 55 -3.86 7.78 -4.97
N ILE A 56 -4.84 7.48 -5.82
CA ILE A 56 -5.25 8.33 -6.93
C ILE A 56 -6.78 8.48 -6.95
N THR A 57 -7.23 9.51 -7.65
CA THR A 57 -8.66 9.82 -7.79
C THR A 57 -8.99 10.24 -9.22
N ASN A 58 -10.26 10.12 -9.61
CA ASN A 58 -10.76 10.63 -10.87
C ASN A 58 -10.95 12.17 -10.85
N SER A 59 -11.34 12.75 -11.98
CA SER A 59 -11.39 14.21 -12.17
C SER A 59 -12.32 14.94 -11.20
N ASN A 60 -13.46 14.34 -10.85
CA ASN A 60 -14.46 14.92 -9.95
C ASN A 60 -14.33 14.43 -8.50
N LYS A 61 -13.28 13.68 -8.18
CA LYS A 61 -12.98 13.14 -6.84
C LYS A 61 -14.12 12.28 -6.26
N SER A 62 -14.89 11.62 -7.12
CA SER A 62 -15.99 10.73 -6.72
C SER A 62 -15.56 9.28 -6.55
N LYS A 63 -14.41 8.89 -7.11
CA LYS A 63 -13.84 7.54 -7.04
C LYS A 63 -12.38 7.61 -6.63
N TYR A 64 -11.99 6.68 -5.79
CA TYR A 64 -10.62 6.54 -5.29
C TYR A 64 -10.08 5.16 -5.65
N TYR A 65 -8.83 5.15 -6.07
CA TYR A 65 -8.13 3.94 -6.47
C TYR A 65 -6.82 3.80 -5.70
N PHE A 66 -6.63 2.63 -5.14
CA PHE A 66 -5.40 2.27 -4.43
C PHE A 66 -4.57 1.36 -5.32
N VAL A 67 -3.43 1.86 -5.83
CA VAL A 67 -2.62 1.15 -6.81
C VAL A 67 -1.37 0.57 -6.14
N ILE A 68 -1.20 -0.75 -6.28
CA ILE A 68 -0.09 -1.51 -5.71
C ILE A 68 0.75 -2.08 -6.85
N LEU A 69 2.05 -1.76 -6.86
CA LEU A 69 2.98 -2.23 -7.90
C LEU A 69 4.40 -2.41 -7.33
N PRO A 70 5.28 -3.19 -8.00
CA PRO A 70 6.67 -3.31 -7.60
C PRO A 70 7.36 -1.95 -7.50
N LEU A 71 8.23 -1.78 -6.51
CA LEU A 71 8.94 -0.53 -6.23
C LEU A 71 9.65 0.04 -7.45
N ASN A 72 10.27 -0.83 -8.24
CA ASN A 72 11.06 -0.48 -9.43
C ASN A 72 10.20 -0.23 -10.71
N LYS A 73 8.90 -0.45 -10.65
CA LYS A 73 8.00 -0.28 -11.79
C LYS A 73 7.33 1.11 -11.78
N LYS A 74 7.26 1.77 -12.92
CA LYS A 74 6.54 3.05 -13.06
C LYS A 74 5.08 2.80 -13.37
N MET A 75 4.18 3.51 -12.69
CA MET A 75 2.75 3.49 -12.98
C MET A 75 2.46 4.19 -14.31
N ASN A 76 1.68 3.54 -15.16
CA ASN A 76 1.20 4.12 -16.40
C ASN A 76 -0.22 4.68 -16.22
N LEU A 77 -0.30 5.98 -15.86
CA LEU A 77 -1.59 6.66 -15.65
C LEU A 77 -2.51 6.63 -16.87
N LYS A 78 -1.96 6.76 -18.10
CA LYS A 78 -2.76 6.73 -19.33
C LYS A 78 -3.38 5.36 -19.56
N TYR A 79 -2.64 4.29 -19.25
CA TYR A 79 -3.16 2.93 -19.32
C TYR A 79 -4.29 2.74 -18.31
N LEU A 80 -4.08 3.16 -17.06
CA LEU A 80 -5.10 3.08 -16.01
C LEU A 80 -6.36 3.89 -16.34
N GLN A 81 -6.23 5.10 -16.88
CA GLN A 81 -7.37 5.90 -17.34
C GLN A 81 -8.23 5.13 -18.34
N LYS A 82 -7.58 4.52 -19.34
CA LYS A 82 -8.28 3.71 -20.35
C LYS A 82 -8.93 2.47 -19.74
N TYR A 83 -8.21 1.76 -18.89
CA TYR A 83 -8.71 0.54 -18.25
C TYR A 83 -9.93 0.81 -17.35
N LEU A 84 -9.89 1.88 -16.55
CA LEU A 84 -10.95 2.28 -15.63
C LEU A 84 -12.07 3.09 -16.31
N SER A 85 -11.97 3.38 -17.61
CA SER A 85 -12.88 4.25 -18.34
C SER A 85 -13.02 5.64 -17.71
N GLU A 86 -11.93 6.17 -17.17
CA GLU A 86 -11.87 7.50 -16.54
C GLU A 86 -11.26 8.53 -17.49
N THR A 87 -11.80 9.75 -17.47
CA THR A 87 -11.30 10.85 -18.33
C THR A 87 -9.95 11.38 -17.86
N ARG A 88 -9.75 11.40 -16.55
CA ARG A 88 -8.51 11.87 -15.92
C ARG A 88 -8.32 11.18 -14.57
N LEU A 89 -7.08 10.81 -14.30
CA LEU A 89 -6.63 10.35 -12.99
C LEU A 89 -5.52 11.28 -12.47
N SER A 90 -5.49 11.52 -11.18
CA SER A 90 -4.45 12.33 -10.52
C SER A 90 -4.12 11.77 -9.14
N PHE A 91 -2.90 12.03 -8.67
CA PHE A 91 -2.55 11.76 -7.28
C PHE A 91 -3.38 12.67 -6.35
N VAL A 92 -3.73 12.13 -5.20
CA VAL A 92 -4.37 12.92 -4.15
C VAL A 92 -3.31 13.74 -3.38
N ASN A 93 -3.74 14.80 -2.70
CA ASN A 93 -2.90 15.57 -1.79
C ASN A 93 -2.94 14.98 -0.36
N ASP A 94 -2.09 15.50 0.52
CA ASP A 94 -1.97 15.03 1.91
C ASP A 94 -3.27 15.15 2.70
N ASN A 95 -4.08 16.19 2.47
CA ASN A 95 -5.36 16.37 3.16
C ASN A 95 -6.32 15.20 2.85
N ILE A 96 -6.37 14.78 1.59
CA ILE A 96 -7.21 13.64 1.16
C ILE A 96 -6.62 12.32 1.69
N LEU A 97 -5.28 12.16 1.72
CA LEU A 97 -4.65 10.98 2.33
C LEU A 97 -5.02 10.86 3.81
N GLU A 98 -4.96 11.98 4.55
CA GLU A 98 -5.30 12.00 5.97
C GLU A 98 -6.80 11.73 6.18
N GLU A 99 -7.67 12.35 5.36
CA GLU A 99 -9.13 12.15 5.42
C GLU A 99 -9.53 10.70 5.12
N LYS A 100 -9.00 10.10 4.04
CA LYS A 100 -9.45 8.81 3.51
C LYS A 100 -8.70 7.62 4.09
N LEU A 101 -7.42 7.77 4.38
CA LEU A 101 -6.53 6.68 4.80
C LEU A 101 -5.96 6.87 6.21
N SER A 102 -6.17 8.04 6.83
CA SER A 102 -5.59 8.41 8.13
C SER A 102 -4.06 8.37 8.18
N VAL A 103 -3.40 8.63 7.04
CA VAL A 103 -1.93 8.65 6.91
C VAL A 103 -1.45 9.88 6.15
N LYS A 104 -0.15 10.14 6.26
CA LYS A 104 0.56 11.15 5.46
C LYS A 104 1.35 10.50 4.32
N SER A 105 1.80 11.31 3.37
CA SER A 105 2.75 10.88 2.33
C SER A 105 3.93 10.12 2.94
N GLY A 106 4.34 9.05 2.26
CA GLY A 106 5.38 8.13 2.74
C GLY A 106 4.88 6.98 3.62
N SER A 107 3.64 7.04 4.14
CA SER A 107 3.06 5.98 4.98
C SER A 107 1.86 5.28 4.32
N VAL A 108 1.62 5.51 3.03
CA VAL A 108 0.56 4.83 2.27
C VAL A 108 0.92 3.35 2.12
N SER A 109 0.04 2.48 2.58
CA SER A 109 0.24 1.03 2.62
C SER A 109 -1.08 0.30 2.41
N ILE A 110 -1.03 -0.92 1.86
CA ILE A 110 -2.21 -1.80 1.80
C ILE A 110 -2.91 -1.92 3.15
N PHE A 111 -2.17 -1.84 4.25
CA PHE A 111 -2.72 -1.92 5.60
C PHE A 111 -3.57 -0.72 6.01
N ASN A 112 -3.58 0.37 5.23
CA ASN A 112 -4.53 1.46 5.47
C ASN A 112 -5.98 1.00 5.33
N ILE A 113 -6.23 -0.13 4.64
CA ILE A 113 -7.54 -0.77 4.52
C ILE A 113 -8.24 -0.99 5.87
N ILE A 114 -7.47 -1.16 6.95
CA ILE A 114 -7.99 -1.33 8.32
C ILE A 114 -8.88 -0.17 8.74
N ASN A 115 -8.55 1.06 8.29
CA ASN A 115 -9.20 2.30 8.70
C ASN A 115 -10.05 2.93 7.59
N VAL A 116 -10.10 2.30 6.41
CA VAL A 116 -10.88 2.80 5.28
C VAL A 116 -12.38 2.63 5.55
N LYS A 117 -13.13 3.72 5.38
CA LYS A 117 -14.59 3.75 5.52
C LYS A 117 -15.32 3.94 4.18
N ASP A 118 -14.58 4.34 3.16
CA ASP A 118 -15.08 4.64 1.83
C ASP A 118 -14.90 3.46 0.87
N ASP A 119 -15.67 3.45 -0.21
CA ASP A 119 -15.46 2.51 -1.31
C ASP A 119 -14.20 2.89 -2.08
N ILE A 120 -13.16 2.09 -1.91
CA ILE A 120 -11.88 2.22 -2.61
C ILE A 120 -11.67 0.97 -3.47
N THR A 121 -11.41 1.17 -4.75
CA THR A 121 -11.05 0.09 -5.66
C THR A 121 -9.54 -0.14 -5.64
N TYR A 122 -9.10 -1.36 -5.34
CA TYR A 122 -7.69 -1.74 -5.30
C TYR A 122 -7.24 -2.27 -6.66
N ILE A 123 -6.11 -1.79 -7.14
CA ILE A 123 -5.53 -2.20 -8.42
C ILE A 123 -4.13 -2.74 -8.16
N LEU A 124 -3.95 -4.03 -8.40
CA LEU A 124 -2.70 -4.71 -8.21
C LEU A 124 -2.03 -4.98 -9.55
N ASP A 125 -0.77 -4.58 -9.66
CA ASP A 125 0.04 -5.01 -10.82
C ASP A 125 0.35 -6.51 -10.68
N LYS A 126 0.08 -7.28 -11.73
CA LYS A 126 0.32 -8.74 -11.72
C LYS A 126 1.78 -9.11 -11.43
N ASP A 127 2.72 -8.18 -11.67
CA ASP A 127 4.14 -8.47 -11.47
C ASP A 127 4.52 -8.64 -10.00
N ILE A 128 3.69 -8.16 -9.05
CA ILE A 128 3.94 -8.43 -7.61
C ILE A 128 3.90 -9.93 -7.31
N PHE A 129 3.08 -10.69 -8.04
CA PHE A 129 2.92 -12.14 -7.85
C PHE A 129 4.01 -12.98 -8.51
N LYS A 130 4.95 -12.37 -9.24
CA LYS A 130 6.16 -13.04 -9.73
C LYS A 130 7.18 -13.27 -8.62
N TYR A 131 7.03 -12.58 -7.51
CA TYR A 131 7.89 -12.69 -6.34
C TYR A 131 7.21 -13.54 -5.28
N GLN A 132 7.97 -14.45 -4.66
CA GLN A 132 7.45 -15.28 -3.58
C GLN A 132 7.00 -14.41 -2.39
N LYS A 133 7.80 -13.42 -2.04
CA LYS A 133 7.50 -12.48 -0.95
C LYS A 133 7.41 -11.05 -1.45
N VAL A 134 6.52 -10.31 -0.83
CA VAL A 134 6.32 -8.87 -1.03
C VAL A 134 6.38 -8.12 0.29
N GLY A 135 6.84 -6.87 0.24
CA GLY A 135 7.04 -6.03 1.40
C GLY A 135 6.17 -4.79 1.40
N PHE A 136 5.62 -4.48 2.57
CA PHE A 136 4.80 -3.30 2.82
C PHE A 136 5.14 -2.67 4.17
N HIS A 137 4.97 -1.36 4.29
CA HIS A 137 5.05 -0.67 5.56
C HIS A 137 3.83 -0.97 6.44
N PRO A 138 3.98 -1.27 7.74
CA PRO A 138 2.85 -1.46 8.67
C PRO A 138 2.28 -0.11 9.14
N ASN A 139 1.86 0.75 8.20
CA ASN A 139 1.36 2.11 8.41
C ASN A 139 2.39 3.06 9.08
N VAL A 140 3.65 2.66 9.11
CA VAL A 140 4.79 3.48 9.56
C VAL A 140 5.96 3.28 8.61
N ASN A 141 6.72 4.33 8.35
CA ASN A 141 7.81 4.30 7.37
C ASN A 141 9.19 3.92 7.95
N THR A 142 9.20 3.34 9.15
CA THR A 142 10.42 2.88 9.86
C THR A 142 10.52 1.35 9.95
N GLU A 143 9.59 0.65 9.30
CA GLU A 143 9.54 -0.80 9.31
C GLU A 143 8.91 -1.32 8.03
N THR A 144 9.39 -2.46 7.56
CA THR A 144 8.81 -3.21 6.44
C THR A 144 8.46 -4.63 6.89
N ILE A 145 7.24 -5.05 6.59
CA ILE A 145 6.75 -6.41 6.77
C ILE A 145 6.83 -7.14 5.44
N MET A 146 7.45 -8.34 5.44
CA MET A 146 7.55 -9.23 4.28
C MET A 146 6.70 -10.47 4.49
N PHE A 147 5.85 -10.80 3.53
CA PHE A 147 5.00 -12.01 3.54
C PHE A 147 4.78 -12.54 2.12
N ASN A 148 4.24 -13.76 1.99
CA ASN A 148 3.99 -14.37 0.68
C ASN A 148 3.01 -13.53 -0.13
N SER A 149 3.33 -13.28 -1.40
CA SER A 149 2.59 -12.35 -2.27
C SER A 149 1.10 -12.70 -2.44
N ASP A 150 0.73 -13.97 -2.40
CA ASP A 150 -0.67 -14.44 -2.45
C ASP A 150 -1.51 -13.93 -1.26
N LYS A 151 -0.88 -13.65 -0.12
CA LYS A 151 -1.56 -13.13 1.07
C LYS A 151 -2.06 -11.69 0.91
N THR A 152 -1.54 -10.96 -0.08
CA THR A 152 -2.08 -9.65 -0.45
C THR A 152 -3.57 -9.74 -0.80
N ILE A 153 -3.95 -10.75 -1.57
CA ILE A 153 -5.36 -11.01 -1.92
C ILE A 153 -6.17 -11.38 -0.68
N LYS A 154 -5.64 -12.22 0.20
CA LYS A 154 -6.32 -12.62 1.44
C LYS A 154 -6.68 -11.41 2.32
N ILE A 155 -5.81 -10.41 2.37
CA ILE A 155 -6.08 -9.16 3.11
C ILE A 155 -7.26 -8.41 2.46
N LEU A 156 -7.26 -8.23 1.15
CA LEU A 156 -8.33 -7.52 0.44
C LEU A 156 -9.67 -8.23 0.57
N GLU A 157 -9.69 -9.56 0.40
CA GLU A 157 -10.89 -10.38 0.53
C GLU A 157 -11.49 -10.36 1.94
N TYR A 158 -10.62 -10.32 2.97
CA TYR A 158 -11.08 -10.21 4.36
C TYR A 158 -11.91 -8.94 4.59
N TYR A 159 -11.52 -7.83 3.97
CA TYR A 159 -12.26 -6.56 4.02
C TYR A 159 -13.34 -6.43 2.94
N ARG A 160 -13.54 -7.47 2.12
CA ARG A 160 -14.48 -7.45 0.97
C ARG A 160 -14.22 -6.29 0.02
N ALA A 161 -12.97 -5.88 -0.11
CA ALA A 161 -12.57 -4.80 -0.99
C ALA A 161 -12.75 -5.20 -2.46
N GLU A 162 -13.22 -4.26 -3.28
CA GLU A 162 -13.19 -4.43 -4.73
C GLU A 162 -11.75 -4.35 -5.21
N TYR A 163 -11.29 -5.34 -6.00
CA TYR A 163 -9.93 -5.32 -6.54
C TYR A 163 -9.83 -5.91 -7.94
N TYR A 164 -8.81 -5.44 -8.67
CA TYR A 164 -8.44 -5.93 -9.99
C TYR A 164 -6.94 -6.23 -10.03
N ILE A 165 -6.58 -7.33 -10.71
CA ILE A 165 -5.19 -7.68 -11.00
C ILE A 165 -4.95 -7.42 -12.47
N ILE A 166 -4.06 -6.49 -12.80
CA ILE A 166 -3.83 -6.05 -14.17
C ILE A 166 -2.33 -6.03 -14.51
N SER A 167 -2.02 -5.98 -15.78
CA SER A 167 -0.64 -5.76 -16.26
C SER A 167 -0.47 -4.28 -16.58
N MET A 168 0.25 -3.56 -15.78
CA MET A 168 0.58 -2.16 -16.02
C MET A 168 1.89 -1.98 -16.77
#